data_8eba37e3d5aedd56491144f8645cb84f
#
_entry.id   8eba37e3d5aedd56491144f8645cb84f
#
_cell.length_a   1.000
_cell.length_b   1.000
_cell.length_c   1.000
_cell.angle_alpha   90.00
_cell.angle_beta   90.00
_cell.angle_gamma   90.00
#
_symmetry.space_group_name_H-M   'P 1'
#
loop_
_entity.id
_entity.type
_entity.pdbx_description
1 polymer ?
#
loop_
_entity_poly.entity_id
_entity_poly.type
_entity_poly.pdbx_seq_one_letter_code
_entity_poly.pdbx_strand_id
1 'polypeptide(L)'
;RPSPVEADLQVRLTTDFAPLDDRSPRRRPVAAAIADATHEAAAVETGHESERLLGSLVHRLLQQQGLADVSDERIFERVASLLRLEESTSVVDRDLLFHRAVRAYRAFSSHPDLHALYHSGTAFHEVPFSLAVDGQIVRGAIDCLVEGRDGVVTVLEFKTGRRRLEHAAQADLYRSAAQSLFPGRRVVTQLLYAGDVANP
;
A
#
# COMPACT_ATOMS: atom_id res chain seq x y z
N ARG A 1 -9.29 -46.68 -19.53
CA ARG A 1 -9.67 -46.40 -18.12
C ARG A 1 -8.85 -45.23 -17.67
N PRO A 2 -9.45 -44.18 -17.12
CA PRO A 2 -8.68 -43.03 -16.58
C PRO A 2 -7.77 -43.49 -15.43
N SER A 3 -6.64 -42.82 -15.26
CA SER A 3 -5.68 -43.13 -14.20
C SER A 3 -6.30 -42.83 -12.83
N PRO A 4 -5.86 -43.49 -11.73
CA PRO A 4 -6.38 -43.21 -10.39
C PRO A 4 -6.21 -41.76 -9.94
N VAL A 5 -5.22 -41.03 -10.49
CA VAL A 5 -4.94 -39.62 -10.21
C VAL A 5 -6.00 -38.69 -10.83
N GLU A 6 -6.49 -39.03 -12.04
CA GLU A 6 -7.54 -38.25 -12.71
C GLU A 6 -8.91 -38.40 -12.03
N ALA A 7 -9.19 -39.59 -11.50
CA ALA A 7 -10.44 -39.83 -10.75
C ALA A 7 -10.46 -39.04 -9.40
N ASP A 8 -9.32 -38.94 -8.72
CA ASP A 8 -9.21 -38.19 -7.45
C ASP A 8 -9.31 -36.67 -7.65
N LEU A 9 -8.82 -36.15 -8.78
CA LEU A 9 -8.98 -34.75 -9.17
C LEU A 9 -10.45 -34.38 -9.50
N GLN A 10 -11.18 -35.26 -10.15
CA GLN A 10 -12.60 -35.04 -10.47
C GLN A 10 -13.49 -35.04 -9.21
N VAL A 11 -13.20 -35.88 -8.23
CA VAL A 11 -13.93 -35.91 -6.95
C VAL A 11 -13.73 -34.61 -6.14
N ARG A 12 -12.56 -33.98 -6.24
CA ARG A 12 -12.30 -32.69 -5.56
C ARG A 12 -12.98 -31.49 -6.22
N LEU A 13 -13.29 -31.56 -7.50
CA LEU A 13 -13.97 -30.49 -8.24
C LEU A 13 -15.49 -30.48 -8.06
N THR A 14 -16.08 -31.58 -7.53
CA THR A 14 -17.52 -31.74 -7.28
C THR A 14 -17.90 -31.49 -5.80
N THR A 15 -17.04 -30.93 -4.99
CA THR A 15 -17.43 -30.55 -3.64
C THR A 15 -18.45 -29.41 -3.70
N ASP A 16 -19.68 -29.70 -3.37
CA ASP A 16 -20.78 -28.74 -3.26
C ASP A 16 -20.29 -27.54 -2.40
N PHE A 17 -20.15 -26.38 -3.05
CA PHE A 17 -20.00 -25.14 -2.32
C PHE A 17 -21.30 -24.93 -1.55
N ALA A 18 -21.25 -25.07 -0.23
CA ALA A 18 -22.38 -24.69 0.61
C ALA A 18 -22.83 -23.27 0.22
N PRO A 19 -24.14 -23.01 0.06
CA PRO A 19 -24.62 -21.68 -0.24
C PRO A 19 -24.04 -20.72 0.80
N LEU A 20 -23.50 -19.57 0.34
CA LEU A 20 -22.95 -18.55 1.22
C LEU A 20 -24.05 -18.18 2.23
N ASP A 21 -23.84 -18.55 3.50
CA ASP A 21 -24.74 -18.17 4.59
C ASP A 21 -24.82 -16.62 4.60
N ASP A 22 -26.00 -16.07 4.82
CA ASP A 22 -26.27 -14.64 4.96
C ASP A 22 -25.45 -14.00 6.12
N ARG A 23 -24.77 -14.84 6.91
CA ARG A 23 -23.83 -14.50 7.98
C ARG A 23 -22.38 -14.31 7.49
N SER A 24 -22.13 -14.46 6.18
CA SER A 24 -20.77 -14.21 5.64
C SER A 24 -20.36 -12.76 5.93
N PRO A 25 -19.16 -12.53 6.51
CA PRO A 25 -18.73 -11.19 6.89
C PRO A 25 -18.66 -10.28 5.65
N ARG A 26 -19.24 -9.08 5.75
CA ARG A 26 -19.22 -8.09 4.68
C ARG A 26 -17.78 -7.66 4.40
N ARG A 27 -17.43 -7.58 3.12
CA ARG A 27 -16.10 -7.14 2.66
C ARG A 27 -16.06 -5.63 2.53
N ARG A 28 -15.05 -4.99 3.12
CA ARG A 28 -14.86 -3.53 3.07
C ARG A 28 -13.45 -3.16 2.65
N PRO A 29 -13.25 -2.12 1.80
CA PRO A 29 -11.94 -1.54 1.56
C PRO A 29 -11.45 -0.77 2.79
N VAL A 30 -10.11 -0.64 2.93
CA VAL A 30 -9.47 0.08 4.04
C VAL A 30 -10.01 1.49 4.19
N ALA A 31 -10.13 2.25 3.09
CA ALA A 31 -10.64 3.63 3.12
C ALA A 31 -12.04 3.74 3.75
N ALA A 32 -12.93 2.78 3.47
CA ALA A 32 -14.27 2.76 4.06
C ALA A 32 -14.24 2.38 5.55
N ALA A 33 -13.32 1.50 5.97
CA ALA A 33 -13.16 1.14 7.38
C ALA A 33 -12.61 2.31 8.21
N ILE A 34 -11.69 3.11 7.64
CA ILE A 34 -11.12 4.29 8.27
C ILE A 34 -12.13 5.43 8.34
N ALA A 35 -12.91 5.67 7.28
CA ALA A 35 -13.93 6.73 7.25
C ALA A 35 -14.97 6.57 8.37
N ASP A 36 -15.38 5.35 8.66
CA ASP A 36 -16.31 5.10 9.80
C ASP A 36 -15.67 5.40 11.16
N ALA A 37 -14.35 5.22 11.29
CA ALA A 37 -13.63 5.49 12.53
C ALA A 37 -13.38 6.99 12.78
N THR A 38 -13.36 7.83 11.71
CA THR A 38 -12.94 9.24 11.80
C THR A 38 -14.06 10.26 11.62
N HIS A 39 -15.28 9.86 11.27
CA HIS A 39 -16.49 10.72 11.19
C HIS A 39 -16.33 12.05 10.41
N GLU A 40 -15.47 12.12 9.39
CA GLU A 40 -15.36 13.33 8.56
C GLU A 40 -15.68 13.06 7.09
N ALA A 41 -16.79 13.68 6.67
CA ALA A 41 -17.29 13.64 5.30
C ALA A 41 -16.82 14.86 4.50
N ALA A 42 -16.47 14.58 3.26
CA ALA A 42 -16.65 15.36 2.03
C ALA A 42 -16.50 16.90 2.11
N ALA A 43 -15.41 17.41 1.57
CA ALA A 43 -15.41 18.65 0.77
C ALA A 43 -14.16 18.76 -0.13
N VAL A 44 -14.39 19.19 -1.39
CA VAL A 44 -13.44 19.63 -2.42
C VAL A 44 -12.82 18.52 -3.27
N GLU A 45 -13.53 18.13 -4.35
CA GLU A 45 -13.19 16.96 -5.21
C GLU A 45 -11.96 17.12 -6.12
N THR A 46 -11.67 18.28 -6.68
CA THR A 46 -10.62 18.40 -7.72
C THR A 46 -9.18 18.42 -7.19
N GLY A 47 -8.92 19.03 -6.04
CA GLY A 47 -7.59 19.01 -5.41
C GLY A 47 -7.22 17.65 -4.85
N HIS A 48 -8.21 16.88 -4.39
CA HIS A 48 -8.01 15.55 -3.84
C HIS A 48 -7.63 14.50 -4.89
N GLU A 49 -8.14 14.59 -6.12
CA GLU A 49 -7.85 13.63 -7.17
C GLU A 49 -6.39 13.69 -7.62
N SER A 50 -5.86 14.90 -7.86
CA SER A 50 -4.44 15.09 -8.18
C SER A 50 -3.50 14.64 -7.07
N GLU A 51 -3.86 14.88 -5.80
CA GLU A 51 -3.07 14.42 -4.65
C GLU A 51 -3.10 12.88 -4.51
N ARG A 52 -4.24 12.26 -4.73
CA ARG A 52 -4.36 10.79 -4.73
C ARG A 52 -3.55 10.16 -5.86
N LEU A 53 -3.59 10.76 -7.05
CA LEU A 53 -2.82 10.28 -8.19
C LEU A 53 -1.32 10.43 -7.97
N LEU A 54 -0.88 11.57 -7.40
CA LEU A 54 0.50 11.77 -6.97
C LEU A 54 0.95 10.65 -6.02
N GLY A 55 0.16 10.35 -4.99
CA GLY A 55 0.43 9.25 -4.07
C GLY A 55 0.56 7.91 -4.79
N SER A 56 -0.40 7.58 -5.65
CA SER A 56 -0.39 6.34 -6.42
C SER A 56 0.84 6.18 -7.33
N LEU A 57 1.29 7.26 -7.97
CA LEU A 57 2.49 7.25 -8.81
C LEU A 57 3.77 7.01 -7.98
N VAL A 58 3.87 7.66 -6.82
CA VAL A 58 5.02 7.48 -5.93
C VAL A 58 5.06 6.06 -5.37
N HIS A 59 3.93 5.48 -4.96
CA HIS A 59 3.86 4.09 -4.49
C HIS A 59 4.29 3.11 -5.59
N ARG A 60 3.82 3.30 -6.84
CA ARG A 60 4.24 2.48 -7.99
C ARG A 60 5.74 2.61 -8.27
N LEU A 61 6.33 3.82 -8.11
CA LEU A 61 7.77 4.02 -8.22
C LEU A 61 8.52 3.23 -7.15
N LEU A 62 8.12 3.38 -5.89
CA LEU A 62 8.74 2.66 -4.77
C LEU A 62 8.61 1.14 -4.93
N GLN A 63 7.46 0.66 -5.38
CA GLN A 63 7.23 -0.77 -5.66
C GLN A 63 8.18 -1.31 -6.73
N GLN A 64 8.43 -0.54 -7.81
CA GLN A 64 9.23 -1.02 -8.93
C GLN A 64 10.72 -0.80 -8.80
N GLN A 65 11.14 0.25 -8.11
CA GLN A 65 12.54 0.67 -8.02
C GLN A 65 13.09 0.61 -6.58
N GLY A 66 12.23 0.44 -5.57
CA GLY A 66 12.63 0.55 -4.17
C GLY A 66 13.22 1.93 -3.90
N LEU A 67 14.43 1.97 -3.32
CA LEU A 67 15.19 3.19 -3.03
C LEU A 67 16.39 3.35 -3.99
N ALA A 68 16.27 2.91 -5.25
CA ALA A 68 17.37 2.98 -6.21
C ALA A 68 17.80 4.43 -6.47
N ASP A 69 19.12 4.65 -6.48
CA ASP A 69 19.70 5.92 -6.88
C ASP A 69 19.80 5.98 -8.41
N VAL A 70 18.82 6.64 -9.03
CA VAL A 70 18.72 6.85 -10.48
C VAL A 70 18.57 8.34 -10.77
N SER A 71 18.91 8.82 -11.97
CA SER A 71 18.79 10.24 -12.31
C SER A 71 17.32 10.71 -12.34
N ASP A 72 17.10 12.02 -12.14
CA ASP A 72 15.76 12.61 -12.13
C ASP A 72 15.05 12.43 -13.48
N GLU A 73 15.80 12.48 -14.59
CA GLU A 73 15.28 12.25 -15.94
C GLU A 73 14.71 10.82 -16.06
N ARG A 74 15.43 9.83 -15.54
CA ARG A 74 14.96 8.44 -15.55
C ARG A 74 13.75 8.23 -14.67
N ILE A 75 13.69 8.89 -13.49
CA ILE A 75 12.52 8.84 -12.63
C ILE A 75 11.33 9.49 -13.37
N PHE A 76 11.53 10.64 -14.00
CA PHE A 76 10.49 11.34 -14.76
C PHE A 76 9.91 10.47 -15.89
N GLU A 77 10.77 9.85 -16.71
CA GLU A 77 10.37 8.91 -17.76
C GLU A 77 9.59 7.72 -17.17
N ARG A 78 10.03 7.23 -16.02
CA ARG A 78 9.34 6.13 -15.35
C ARG A 78 7.97 6.55 -14.84
N VAL A 79 7.85 7.71 -14.20
CA VAL A 79 6.55 8.27 -13.79
C VAL A 79 5.59 8.36 -14.97
N ALA A 80 6.07 8.87 -16.12
CA ALA A 80 5.28 8.97 -17.34
C ALA A 80 4.76 7.59 -17.81
N SER A 81 5.59 6.55 -17.69
CA SER A 81 5.21 5.18 -18.06
C SER A 81 4.26 4.51 -17.07
N LEU A 82 4.19 5.00 -15.82
CA LEU A 82 3.33 4.47 -14.77
C LEU A 82 1.94 5.10 -14.74
N LEU A 83 1.76 6.23 -15.41
CA LEU A 83 0.45 6.87 -15.54
C LEU A 83 -0.45 6.02 -16.44
N ARG A 84 -1.57 5.57 -15.90
CA ARG A 84 -2.54 4.76 -16.64
C ARG A 84 -3.38 5.65 -17.58
N LEU A 85 -3.89 5.04 -18.64
CA LEU A 85 -4.68 5.77 -19.64
C LEU A 85 -5.93 6.42 -19.02
N GLU A 86 -6.63 5.69 -18.18
CA GLU A 86 -7.82 6.18 -17.47
C GLU A 86 -7.51 7.34 -16.50
N GLU A 87 -6.33 7.35 -15.88
CA GLU A 87 -5.89 8.41 -14.98
C GLU A 87 -5.44 9.68 -15.74
N SER A 88 -4.98 9.51 -16.98
CA SER A 88 -4.44 10.60 -17.79
C SER A 88 -5.49 11.65 -18.18
N THR A 89 -6.77 11.29 -18.16
CA THR A 89 -7.89 12.17 -18.53
C THR A 89 -8.22 13.19 -17.44
N SER A 90 -7.91 12.89 -16.16
CA SER A 90 -8.13 13.78 -15.02
C SER A 90 -6.94 14.70 -14.72
N VAL A 91 -5.82 14.54 -15.43
CA VAL A 91 -4.60 15.32 -15.18
C VAL A 91 -4.61 16.61 -15.99
N VAL A 92 -4.69 17.75 -15.31
CA VAL A 92 -4.67 19.08 -15.92
C VAL A 92 -3.25 19.47 -16.38
N ASP A 93 -2.25 19.23 -15.54
CA ASP A 93 -0.84 19.53 -15.82
C ASP A 93 0.02 18.29 -15.50
N ARG A 94 0.40 17.59 -16.57
CA ARG A 94 1.19 16.35 -16.47
C ARG A 94 2.62 16.61 -15.99
N ASP A 95 3.24 17.66 -16.52
CA ASP A 95 4.63 17.97 -16.21
C ASP A 95 4.77 18.35 -14.76
N LEU A 96 3.86 19.18 -14.26
CA LEU A 96 3.81 19.51 -12.83
C LEU A 96 3.61 18.27 -11.95
N LEU A 97 2.68 17.39 -12.32
CA LEU A 97 2.44 16.14 -11.59
C LEU A 97 3.68 15.26 -11.56
N PHE A 98 4.38 15.11 -12.69
CA PHE A 98 5.56 14.26 -12.80
C PHE A 98 6.74 14.84 -12.01
N HIS A 99 6.98 16.15 -12.09
CA HIS A 99 8.01 16.79 -11.24
C HIS A 99 7.72 16.67 -9.76
N ARG A 100 6.45 16.76 -9.35
CA ARG A 100 6.06 16.51 -7.96
C ARG A 100 6.31 15.05 -7.55
N ALA A 101 6.03 14.09 -8.41
CA ALA A 101 6.30 12.67 -8.16
C ALA A 101 7.79 12.38 -8.04
N VAL A 102 8.63 12.95 -8.93
CA VAL A 102 10.10 12.88 -8.84
C VAL A 102 10.58 13.42 -7.49
N ARG A 103 10.13 14.60 -7.10
CA ARG A 103 10.52 15.21 -5.81
C ARG A 103 10.11 14.37 -4.61
N ALA A 104 8.87 13.85 -4.60
CA ALA A 104 8.39 13.01 -3.51
C ALA A 104 9.14 11.68 -3.43
N TYR A 105 9.42 11.04 -4.57
CA TYR A 105 10.25 9.84 -4.60
C TYR A 105 11.66 10.11 -4.09
N ARG A 106 12.30 11.23 -4.49
CA ARG A 106 13.62 11.63 -4.00
C ARG A 106 13.64 11.83 -2.49
N ALA A 107 12.62 12.45 -1.92
CA ALA A 107 12.52 12.60 -0.49
C ALA A 107 12.61 11.24 0.22
N PHE A 108 11.94 10.20 -0.27
CA PHE A 108 12.03 8.85 0.31
C PHE A 108 13.35 8.15 -0.06
N SER A 109 13.73 8.15 -1.34
CA SER A 109 14.91 7.40 -1.80
C SER A 109 16.24 7.95 -1.31
N SER A 110 16.31 9.18 -0.83
CA SER A 110 17.50 9.76 -0.21
C SER A 110 17.50 9.70 1.32
N HIS A 111 16.47 9.11 1.95
CA HIS A 111 16.35 9.09 3.41
C HIS A 111 17.30 8.04 4.03
N PRO A 112 18.30 8.43 4.86
CA PRO A 112 19.30 7.49 5.38
C PRO A 112 18.71 6.35 6.19
N ASP A 113 17.70 6.65 7.05
CA ASP A 113 17.08 5.65 7.90
C ASP A 113 16.29 4.62 7.09
N LEU A 114 15.69 5.02 5.95
CA LEU A 114 15.04 4.09 5.03
C LEU A 114 16.07 3.17 4.38
N HIS A 115 17.19 3.70 3.93
CA HIS A 115 18.28 2.88 3.40
C HIS A 115 18.78 1.88 4.43
N ALA A 116 19.05 2.33 5.66
CA ALA A 116 19.47 1.45 6.76
C ALA A 116 18.43 0.35 7.01
N LEU A 117 17.15 0.69 7.01
CA LEU A 117 16.07 -0.27 7.22
C LEU A 117 15.99 -1.30 6.08
N TYR A 118 16.04 -0.87 4.83
CA TYR A 118 16.03 -1.78 3.67
C TYR A 118 17.27 -2.71 3.65
N HIS A 119 18.42 -2.22 4.10
CA HIS A 119 19.62 -3.06 4.23
C HIS A 119 19.57 -4.02 5.42
N SER A 120 18.77 -3.72 6.45
CA SER A 120 18.64 -4.57 7.64
C SER A 120 17.80 -5.84 7.41
N GLY A 121 17.06 -5.92 6.31
CA GLY A 121 16.12 -7.01 6.06
C GLY A 121 15.71 -7.16 4.60
N THR A 122 14.54 -7.75 4.40
CA THR A 122 13.89 -7.89 3.08
C THR A 122 12.67 -6.98 3.03
N ALA A 123 12.62 -6.10 2.03
CA ALA A 123 11.50 -5.21 1.80
C ALA A 123 10.49 -5.84 0.82
N PHE A 124 9.22 -5.81 1.18
CA PHE A 124 8.09 -6.24 0.37
C PHE A 124 7.16 -5.05 0.16
N HIS A 125 6.83 -4.74 -1.07
CA HIS A 125 5.93 -3.63 -1.42
C HIS A 125 4.53 -4.13 -1.76
N GLU A 126 3.52 -3.30 -1.51
CA GLU A 126 2.11 -3.56 -1.82
C GLU A 126 1.65 -4.93 -1.30
N VAL A 127 1.94 -5.21 -0.01
CA VAL A 127 1.64 -6.50 0.62
C VAL A 127 0.14 -6.63 0.86
N PRO A 128 -0.57 -7.50 0.13
CA PRO A 128 -2.01 -7.64 0.28
C PRO A 128 -2.37 -8.28 1.61
N PHE A 129 -3.46 -7.83 2.22
CA PHE A 129 -3.99 -8.44 3.43
C PHE A 129 -5.52 -8.55 3.44
N SER A 130 -6.02 -9.44 4.29
CA SER A 130 -7.41 -9.52 4.68
C SER A 130 -7.45 -9.68 6.20
N LEU A 131 -8.11 -8.75 6.89
CA LEU A 131 -8.20 -8.70 8.34
C LEU A 131 -9.66 -8.69 8.78
N ALA A 132 -10.02 -9.54 9.75
CA ALA A 132 -11.33 -9.51 10.38
C ALA A 132 -11.34 -8.41 11.46
N VAL A 133 -12.23 -7.43 11.33
CA VAL A 133 -12.42 -6.33 12.29
C VAL A 133 -13.92 -6.19 12.52
N ASP A 134 -14.36 -6.31 13.77
CA ASP A 134 -15.76 -6.15 14.19
C ASP A 134 -16.77 -6.96 13.35
N GLY A 135 -16.43 -8.22 13.04
CA GLY A 135 -17.27 -9.12 12.24
C GLY A 135 -17.30 -8.79 10.74
N GLN A 136 -16.45 -7.88 10.27
CA GLN A 136 -16.29 -7.53 8.86
C GLN A 136 -14.88 -7.91 8.36
N ILE A 137 -14.73 -8.18 7.07
CA ILE A 137 -13.41 -8.41 6.46
C ILE A 137 -12.95 -7.12 5.77
N VAL A 138 -11.91 -6.50 6.33
CA VAL A 138 -11.19 -5.39 5.72
C VAL A 138 -10.10 -5.93 4.82
N ARG A 139 -10.03 -5.43 3.58
CA ARG A 139 -9.01 -5.79 2.60
C ARG A 139 -8.24 -4.56 2.13
N GLY A 140 -6.94 -4.74 1.94
CA GLY A 140 -6.07 -3.69 1.46
C GLY A 140 -4.70 -4.21 1.11
N ALA A 141 -3.77 -3.29 0.91
CA ALA A 141 -2.36 -3.56 0.78
C ALA A 141 -1.58 -2.63 1.71
N ILE A 142 -0.54 -3.17 2.35
CA ILE A 142 0.45 -2.40 3.12
C ILE A 142 1.47 -1.86 2.11
N ASP A 143 1.76 -0.56 2.13
CA ASP A 143 2.65 0.09 1.17
C ASP A 143 4.02 -0.58 1.10
N CYS A 144 4.64 -0.78 2.26
CA CYS A 144 5.88 -1.53 2.37
C CYS A 144 6.00 -2.21 3.73
N LEU A 145 6.55 -3.40 3.73
CA LEU A 145 6.84 -4.19 4.91
C LEU A 145 8.30 -4.64 4.83
N VAL A 146 9.07 -4.33 5.87
CA VAL A 146 10.47 -4.79 5.97
C VAL A 146 10.57 -5.86 7.03
N GLU A 147 10.97 -7.06 6.61
CA GLU A 147 11.26 -8.18 7.49
C GLU A 147 12.74 -8.15 7.90
N GLY A 148 13.00 -7.59 9.09
CA GLY A 148 14.34 -7.45 9.64
C GLY A 148 14.98 -8.79 10.02
N ARG A 149 16.30 -8.90 9.86
CA ARG A 149 17.09 -10.08 10.29
C ARG A 149 17.08 -10.28 11.80
N ASP A 150 16.77 -9.22 12.56
CA ASP A 150 16.60 -9.24 14.01
C ASP A 150 15.25 -9.80 14.46
N GLY A 151 14.39 -10.17 13.53
CA GLY A 151 13.05 -10.68 13.80
C GLY A 151 11.97 -9.60 13.94
N VAL A 152 12.31 -8.31 13.84
CA VAL A 152 11.34 -7.22 13.82
C VAL A 152 10.72 -7.09 12.42
N VAL A 153 9.42 -6.86 12.39
CA VAL A 153 8.70 -6.53 11.16
C VAL A 153 8.34 -5.04 11.20
N THR A 154 8.82 -4.27 10.24
CA THR A 154 8.51 -2.84 10.14
C THR A 154 7.53 -2.59 9.02
N VAL A 155 6.38 -2.02 9.36
CA VAL A 155 5.38 -1.51 8.42
C VAL A 155 5.74 -0.07 8.09
N LEU A 156 5.89 0.25 6.81
CA LEU A 156 6.15 1.58 6.29
C LEU A 156 4.94 2.07 5.51
N GLU A 157 4.50 3.26 5.82
CA GLU A 157 3.42 3.97 5.16
C GLU A 157 3.96 5.26 4.57
N PHE A 158 3.87 5.42 3.24
CA PHE A 158 4.40 6.58 2.52
C PHE A 158 3.30 7.60 2.22
N LYS A 159 3.51 8.85 2.62
CA LYS A 159 2.55 9.94 2.43
C LYS A 159 3.18 11.10 1.67
N THR A 160 2.58 11.44 0.52
CA THR A 160 3.00 12.60 -0.30
C THR A 160 2.32 13.90 0.13
N GLY A 161 1.21 13.81 0.88
CA GLY A 161 0.42 14.94 1.36
C GLY A 161 0.77 15.37 2.79
N ARG A 162 -0.06 16.27 3.34
CA ARG A 162 0.07 16.75 4.72
C ARG A 162 -0.35 15.70 5.74
N ARG A 163 0.12 15.84 6.98
CA ARG A 163 -0.32 15.01 8.11
C ARG A 163 -1.82 15.15 8.37
N ARG A 164 -2.51 14.01 8.58
CA ARG A 164 -3.94 13.92 8.88
C ARG A 164 -4.17 12.89 9.98
N LEU A 165 -5.25 13.04 10.75
CA LEU A 165 -5.59 12.12 11.83
C LEU A 165 -5.88 10.69 11.33
N GLU A 166 -6.49 10.59 10.16
CA GLU A 166 -6.81 9.30 9.52
C GLU A 166 -5.56 8.46 9.20
N HIS A 167 -4.39 9.09 9.02
CA HIS A 167 -3.14 8.36 8.77
C HIS A 167 -2.72 7.50 9.97
N ALA A 168 -2.99 7.96 11.20
CA ALA A 168 -2.73 7.17 12.40
C ALA A 168 -3.64 5.93 12.47
N ALA A 169 -4.93 6.09 12.18
CA ALA A 169 -5.89 4.98 12.14
C ALA A 169 -5.50 3.95 11.07
N GLN A 170 -5.05 4.40 9.90
CA GLN A 170 -4.55 3.53 8.84
C GLN A 170 -3.31 2.75 9.28
N ALA A 171 -2.35 3.43 9.92
CA ALA A 171 -1.14 2.81 10.43
C ALA A 171 -1.43 1.74 11.50
N ASP A 172 -2.42 1.98 12.38
CA ASP A 172 -2.86 1.00 13.39
C ASP A 172 -3.52 -0.22 12.75
N LEU A 173 -4.33 -0.01 11.70
CA LEU A 173 -4.94 -1.10 10.93
C LEU A 173 -3.87 -1.96 10.24
N TYR A 174 -2.88 -1.32 9.61
CA TYR A 174 -1.78 -2.03 8.95
C TYR A 174 -0.88 -2.75 9.93
N ARG A 175 -0.64 -2.18 11.12
CA ARG A 175 0.06 -2.87 12.21
C ARG A 175 -0.69 -4.15 12.61
N SER A 176 -2.00 -4.07 12.79
CA SER A 176 -2.84 -5.22 13.14
C SER A 176 -2.83 -6.29 12.03
N ALA A 177 -2.88 -5.87 10.77
CA ALA A 177 -2.76 -6.78 9.63
C ALA A 177 -1.38 -7.47 9.60
N ALA A 178 -0.29 -6.72 9.80
CA ALA A 178 1.05 -7.28 9.86
C ALA A 178 1.23 -8.24 11.06
N GLN A 179 0.65 -7.93 12.22
CA GLN A 179 0.65 -8.83 13.38
C GLN A 179 -0.07 -10.15 13.07
N SER A 180 -1.14 -10.12 12.30
CA SER A 180 -1.85 -11.32 11.85
C SER A 180 -1.03 -12.14 10.85
N LEU A 181 -0.28 -11.48 9.96
CA LEU A 181 0.60 -12.14 8.99
C LEU A 181 1.85 -12.74 9.63
N PHE A 182 2.35 -12.12 10.72
CA PHE A 182 3.58 -12.50 11.42
C PHE A 182 3.32 -12.75 12.92
N PRO A 183 2.59 -13.81 13.27
CA PRO A 183 2.24 -14.10 14.66
C PRO A 183 3.50 -14.32 15.51
N GLY A 184 3.53 -13.69 16.70
CA GLY A 184 4.65 -13.80 17.64
C GLY A 184 5.84 -12.91 17.34
N ARG A 185 5.86 -12.18 16.22
CA ARG A 185 6.93 -11.23 15.91
C ARG A 185 6.59 -9.82 16.42
N ARG A 186 7.63 -9.06 16.75
CA ARG A 186 7.47 -7.65 17.06
C ARG A 186 7.19 -6.88 15.78
N VAL A 187 6.04 -6.18 15.73
CA VAL A 187 5.65 -5.32 14.63
C VAL A 187 5.76 -3.87 15.06
N VAL A 188 6.44 -3.04 14.29
CA VAL A 188 6.52 -1.59 14.44
C VAL A 188 5.98 -0.90 13.19
N THR A 189 5.47 0.32 13.31
CA THR A 189 4.92 1.08 12.18
C THR A 189 5.57 2.44 12.11
N GLN A 190 5.93 2.87 10.91
CA GLN A 190 6.50 4.18 10.62
C GLN A 190 5.68 4.87 9.52
N LEU A 191 5.24 6.10 9.80
CA LEU A 191 4.61 7.00 8.86
C LEU A 191 5.65 7.97 8.33
N LEU A 192 5.86 7.97 7.03
CA LEU A 192 6.89 8.74 6.34
C LEU A 192 6.22 9.76 5.42
N TYR A 193 6.58 11.02 5.58
CA TYR A 193 6.01 12.12 4.78
C TYR A 193 7.08 12.72 3.89
N ALA A 194 6.79 12.83 2.59
CA ALA A 194 7.73 13.43 1.64
C ALA A 194 8.09 14.89 2.00
N GLY A 195 7.17 15.62 2.67
CA GLY A 195 7.41 16.98 3.13
C GLY A 195 8.35 17.12 4.33
N ASP A 196 8.44 16.11 5.18
CA ASP A 196 9.29 16.14 6.39
C ASP A 196 10.77 15.93 6.03
N VAL A 197 11.04 15.23 4.93
CA VAL A 197 12.40 14.89 4.47
C VAL A 197 13.03 16.03 3.65
N ALA A 198 12.20 16.91 3.10
CA ALA A 198 12.67 18.01 2.24
C ALA A 198 13.24 19.22 3.01
N ASN A 199 13.30 19.17 4.34
CA ASN A 199 13.79 20.27 5.17
C ASN A 199 14.76 19.71 6.23
N PRO A 200 16.10 19.62 5.93
CA PRO A 200 17.11 19.26 6.90
C PRO A 200 17.34 20.37 7.91
#